data_61f688c4591c517d58c4fcf9bca78e33
#
_entry.id   61f688c4591c517d58c4fcf9bca78e33
#
_cell.length_a   1.000
_cell.length_b   1.000
_cell.length_c   1.000
_cell.angle_alpha   90.00
_cell.angle_beta   90.00
_cell.angle_gamma   90.00
#
_symmetry.space_group_name_H-M   'P 1'
#
loop_
_entity.id
_entity.type
_entity.pdbx_description
1 polymer ?
#
loop_
_entity_poly.entity_id
_entity_poly.type
_entity_poly.pdbx_seq_one_letter_code
_entity_poly.pdbx_strand_id
1 'polypeptide(L)'
;MELYEVTVEYVKYLRKFEPTKIMSNADGKEQRKFLGVIVQKNGYKYVIPLSSPKYKKDYKIRDYQGENLPEDFSFVAYADRIILLKDTNVPVVYMYEKKESGEIDFFGKIQCNNMIPAQESELTKINIEGITDIAYKTLLQKQVQFIRKNQDNILKKHANVVYVNRKKGRMDIGYIKNATPDFELLEAKCDEWIRWHENKE
;
A
#
# COMPACT_ATOMS: atom_id res chain seq x y z
N MET A 1 -3.56 -3.39 -15.70
CA MET A 1 -3.69 -2.66 -14.43
C MET A 1 -2.61 -1.60 -14.40
N GLU A 2 -2.90 -0.45 -13.85
CA GLU A 2 -2.08 0.75 -13.91
C GLU A 2 -1.91 1.30 -12.50
N LEU A 3 -0.86 2.11 -12.31
CA LEU A 3 -0.64 2.83 -11.07
C LEU A 3 -1.16 4.26 -11.19
N TYR A 4 -1.72 4.74 -10.11
CA TYR A 4 -2.24 6.08 -9.99
C TYR A 4 -1.61 6.78 -8.79
N GLU A 5 -1.41 8.06 -8.94
CA GLU A 5 -1.06 8.99 -7.87
C GLU A 5 -2.32 9.72 -7.44
N VAL A 6 -2.49 9.89 -6.13
CA VAL A 6 -3.56 10.72 -5.55
C VAL A 6 -2.99 12.10 -5.25
N THR A 7 -3.77 13.16 -5.50
CA THR A 7 -3.35 14.53 -5.21
C THR A 7 -3.00 14.73 -3.74
N VAL A 8 -1.99 15.53 -3.49
CA VAL A 8 -1.48 15.80 -2.13
C VAL A 8 -2.53 16.50 -1.28
N GLU A 9 -3.26 17.42 -1.90
CA GLU A 9 -4.33 18.21 -1.28
C GLU A 9 -5.44 17.30 -0.75
N TYR A 10 -5.88 16.36 -1.58
CA TYR A 10 -6.94 15.42 -1.20
C TYR A 10 -6.48 14.46 -0.10
N VAL A 11 -5.26 13.92 -0.18
CA VAL A 11 -4.72 13.10 0.90
C VAL A 11 -4.62 13.88 2.20
N LYS A 12 -4.15 15.14 2.17
CA LYS A 12 -4.12 16.02 3.34
C LYS A 12 -5.51 16.28 3.90
N TYR A 13 -6.51 16.46 3.03
CA TYR A 13 -7.89 16.66 3.44
C TYR A 13 -8.41 15.43 4.21
N LEU A 14 -8.30 14.24 3.64
CA LEU A 14 -8.76 13.01 4.29
C LEU A 14 -8.03 12.73 5.61
N ARG A 15 -6.75 13.08 5.71
CA ARG A 15 -5.95 12.92 6.93
C ARG A 15 -6.42 13.80 8.09
N LYS A 16 -7.18 14.86 7.86
CA LYS A 16 -7.80 15.62 8.97
C LYS A 16 -8.77 14.77 9.79
N PHE A 17 -9.36 13.76 9.17
CA PHE A 17 -10.36 12.88 9.80
C PHE A 17 -9.76 11.57 10.30
N GLU A 18 -8.72 11.04 9.63
CA GLU A 18 -8.04 9.80 10.00
C GLU A 18 -6.50 9.96 9.95
N PRO A 19 -5.92 10.79 10.85
CA PRO A 19 -4.54 11.26 10.74
C PRO A 19 -3.49 10.15 10.86
N THR A 20 -3.78 9.09 11.62
CA THR A 20 -2.85 7.99 11.90
C THR A 20 -3.03 6.78 10.97
N LYS A 21 -4.16 6.69 10.27
CA LYS A 21 -4.53 5.52 9.46
C LYS A 21 -4.34 5.76 7.96
N ILE A 22 -4.32 7.01 7.53
CA ILE A 22 -4.03 7.36 6.14
C ILE A 22 -2.53 7.67 6.04
N MET A 23 -1.86 6.98 5.11
CA MET A 23 -0.43 7.17 4.88
C MET A 23 -0.13 8.62 4.50
N SER A 24 0.93 9.19 5.10
CA SER A 24 1.34 10.54 4.77
C SER A 24 2.27 10.57 3.57
N ASN A 25 2.08 11.58 2.72
CA ASN A 25 3.03 11.92 1.66
C ASN A 25 4.19 12.77 2.19
N ALA A 26 4.11 13.22 3.45
CA ALA A 26 4.99 14.26 3.98
C ALA A 26 5.51 13.90 5.37
N ASP A 27 6.66 13.25 5.43
CA ASP A 27 7.54 13.32 6.59
C ASP A 27 8.92 13.77 6.09
N GLY A 28 9.07 15.07 5.76
CA GLY A 28 10.34 15.79 5.60
C GLY A 28 11.29 15.31 4.50
N LYS A 29 10.95 14.28 3.74
CA LYS A 29 11.65 13.82 2.54
C LYS A 29 10.71 13.93 1.37
N GLU A 30 11.05 14.82 0.46
CA GLU A 30 10.41 15.07 -0.82
C GLU A 30 9.27 14.11 -1.18
N GLN A 31 8.03 14.62 -1.08
CA GLN A 31 6.81 14.13 -1.69
C GLN A 31 6.76 12.61 -1.95
N ARG A 32 6.59 11.81 -0.91
CA ARG A 32 6.16 10.43 -1.12
C ARG A 32 4.75 10.47 -1.69
N LYS A 33 4.67 10.25 -2.97
CA LYS A 33 3.41 10.17 -3.69
C LYS A 33 2.55 9.04 -3.11
N PHE A 34 1.26 9.31 -2.93
CA PHE A 34 0.31 8.25 -2.58
C PHE A 34 0.03 7.46 -3.85
N LEU A 35 0.84 6.44 -4.10
CA LEU A 35 0.74 5.58 -5.26
C LEU A 35 -0.04 4.32 -4.94
N GLY A 36 -0.94 3.95 -5.84
CA GLY A 36 -1.71 2.73 -5.64
C GLY A 36 -2.38 2.21 -6.90
N VAL A 37 -3.07 1.10 -6.71
CA VAL A 37 -3.95 0.50 -7.71
C VAL A 37 -5.40 0.74 -7.35
N ILE A 38 -6.25 0.84 -8.37
CA ILE A 38 -7.68 1.14 -8.17
C ILE A 38 -8.49 -0.15 -8.09
N VAL A 39 -9.42 -0.16 -7.14
CA VAL A 39 -10.50 -1.15 -7.02
C VAL A 39 -11.83 -0.43 -6.81
N GLN A 40 -12.92 -0.96 -7.39
CA GLN A 40 -14.26 -0.41 -7.15
C GLN A 40 -14.94 -1.11 -5.99
N LYS A 41 -15.50 -0.32 -5.05
CA LYS A 41 -16.29 -0.78 -3.92
C LYS A 41 -17.44 0.20 -3.65
N ASN A 42 -18.66 -0.32 -3.59
CA ASN A 42 -19.85 0.46 -3.25
C ASN A 42 -20.02 1.76 -4.07
N GLY A 43 -19.69 1.72 -5.36
CA GLY A 43 -19.75 2.90 -6.24
C GLY A 43 -18.52 3.79 -6.21
N TYR A 44 -17.63 3.64 -5.23
CA TYR A 44 -16.40 4.42 -5.11
C TYR A 44 -15.21 3.73 -5.78
N LYS A 45 -14.30 4.54 -6.34
CA LYS A 45 -12.95 4.11 -6.70
C LYS A 45 -12.08 4.18 -5.44
N TYR A 46 -11.51 3.06 -5.03
CA TYR A 46 -10.57 3.00 -3.92
C TYR A 46 -9.16 2.84 -4.44
N VAL A 47 -8.25 3.68 -3.96
CA VAL A 47 -6.82 3.53 -4.22
C VAL A 47 -6.19 2.73 -3.09
N ILE A 48 -5.61 1.58 -3.43
CA ILE A 48 -4.89 0.72 -2.49
C ILE A 48 -3.42 1.09 -2.55
N PRO A 49 -2.84 1.68 -1.49
CA PRO A 49 -1.47 2.20 -1.55
C PRO A 49 -0.43 1.08 -1.60
N LEU A 50 0.66 1.38 -2.30
CA LEU A 50 1.86 0.57 -2.35
C LEU A 50 2.93 1.17 -1.44
N SER A 51 3.79 0.34 -0.91
CA SER A 51 4.98 0.77 -0.19
C SER A 51 6.22 0.06 -0.71
N SER A 52 7.32 0.79 -0.75
CA SER A 52 8.64 0.21 -1.00
C SER A 52 9.08 -0.73 0.13
N PRO A 53 10.03 -1.62 -0.12
CA PRO A 53 10.60 -2.49 0.91
C PRO A 53 11.16 -1.69 2.09
N LYS A 54 10.88 -2.18 3.31
CA LYS A 54 11.44 -1.65 4.55
C LYS A 54 12.17 -2.78 5.26
N TYR A 55 13.42 -2.99 4.90
CA TYR A 55 14.21 -4.16 5.31
C TYR A 55 14.12 -4.49 6.80
N LYS A 56 14.36 -3.53 7.69
CA LYS A 56 14.31 -3.75 9.14
C LYS A 56 12.92 -4.16 9.66
N LYS A 57 11.84 -3.86 8.93
CA LYS A 57 10.46 -4.12 9.36
C LYS A 57 9.82 -5.31 8.65
N ASP A 58 10.28 -5.62 7.46
CA ASP A 58 9.59 -6.55 6.57
C ASP A 58 10.26 -7.92 6.49
N TYR A 59 11.48 -8.05 7.00
CA TYR A 59 12.26 -9.29 6.92
C TYR A 59 12.46 -9.99 8.26
N LYS A 60 12.55 -11.30 8.18
CA LYS A 60 12.91 -12.19 9.28
C LYS A 60 13.96 -13.17 8.77
N ILE A 61 15.07 -13.29 9.47
CA ILE A 61 16.10 -14.28 9.14
C ILE A 61 15.75 -15.55 9.89
N ARG A 62 15.80 -16.69 9.19
CA ARG A 62 15.63 -18.00 9.82
C ARG A 62 16.71 -18.20 10.87
N ASP A 63 16.31 -18.70 12.02
CA ASP A 63 17.20 -19.06 13.14
C ASP A 63 17.98 -17.86 13.75
N TYR A 64 17.57 -16.62 13.46
CA TYR A 64 18.11 -15.44 14.08
C TYR A 64 17.18 -14.90 15.17
N GLN A 65 17.70 -14.79 16.39
CA GLN A 65 16.93 -14.40 17.59
C GLN A 65 17.07 -12.92 17.95
N GLY A 66 17.87 -12.15 17.20
CA GLY A 66 18.05 -10.72 17.46
C GLY A 66 16.79 -9.90 17.14
N GLU A 67 16.54 -8.83 17.93
CA GLU A 67 15.44 -7.91 17.68
C GLU A 67 15.63 -7.11 16.38
N ASN A 68 16.86 -6.80 16.03
CA ASN A 68 17.25 -6.10 14.81
C ASN A 68 17.98 -7.05 13.85
N LEU A 69 18.02 -6.71 12.57
CA LEU A 69 18.89 -7.42 11.63
C LEU A 69 20.35 -7.29 12.07
N PRO A 70 21.20 -8.31 11.80
CA PRO A 70 22.63 -8.22 12.07
C PRO A 70 23.26 -6.98 11.43
N GLU A 71 24.31 -6.43 12.03
CA GLU A 71 25.01 -5.25 11.50
C GLU A 71 25.63 -5.51 10.11
N ASP A 72 26.09 -6.75 9.88
CA ASP A 72 26.64 -7.24 8.63
C ASP A 72 25.59 -7.73 7.65
N PHE A 73 24.30 -7.49 7.95
CA PHE A 73 23.22 -7.98 7.11
C PHE A 73 23.31 -7.47 5.67
N SER A 74 23.37 -8.41 4.75
CA SER A 74 23.16 -8.16 3.32
C SER A 74 22.34 -9.29 2.71
N PHE A 75 21.61 -9.00 1.63
CA PHE A 75 20.84 -10.03 0.93
C PHE A 75 21.71 -11.12 0.31
N VAL A 76 22.96 -10.82 0.02
CA VAL A 76 23.91 -11.78 -0.54
C VAL A 76 24.48 -12.67 0.56
N ALA A 77 24.87 -12.10 1.69
CA ALA A 77 25.48 -12.85 2.79
C ALA A 77 24.50 -13.81 3.48
N TYR A 78 23.19 -13.52 3.40
CA TYR A 78 22.14 -14.36 4.03
C TYR A 78 21.23 -15.05 3.01
N ALA A 79 21.66 -15.16 1.75
CA ALA A 79 20.83 -15.71 0.67
C ALA A 79 20.40 -17.17 0.91
N ASP A 80 21.24 -17.97 1.54
CA ASP A 80 20.99 -19.37 1.93
C ASP A 80 20.12 -19.50 3.20
N ARG A 81 20.08 -18.45 4.05
CA ARG A 81 19.18 -18.32 5.18
C ARG A 81 17.94 -17.58 4.72
N ILE A 82 16.96 -18.28 4.22
CA ILE A 82 15.73 -17.68 3.71
C ILE A 82 15.26 -16.56 4.63
N ILE A 83 15.27 -15.35 4.10
CA ILE A 83 14.69 -14.21 4.75
C ILE A 83 13.19 -14.33 4.65
N LEU A 84 12.54 -14.59 5.78
CA LEU A 84 11.10 -14.68 5.88
C LEU A 84 10.53 -13.28 6.03
N LEU A 85 9.42 -13.03 5.34
CA LEU A 85 8.64 -11.83 5.56
C LEU A 85 8.03 -11.90 6.96
N LYS A 86 8.00 -10.78 7.66
CA LYS A 86 7.40 -10.69 9.00
C LYS A 86 5.90 -10.91 8.89
N ASP A 87 5.35 -11.76 9.74
CA ASP A 87 3.92 -11.88 9.88
C ASP A 87 3.31 -10.55 10.35
N THR A 88 2.15 -10.25 9.81
CA THR A 88 1.36 -9.08 10.19
C THR A 88 -0.11 -9.46 10.30
N ASN A 89 -0.78 -8.97 11.35
CA ASN A 89 -2.22 -9.11 11.51
C ASN A 89 -3.00 -8.09 10.67
N VAL A 90 -2.28 -7.23 9.97
CA VAL A 90 -2.87 -6.24 9.06
C VAL A 90 -2.98 -6.86 7.68
N PRO A 91 -4.10 -6.71 6.97
CA PRO A 91 -4.28 -7.27 5.64
C PRO A 91 -3.40 -6.56 4.61
N VAL A 92 -2.18 -7.00 4.58
CA VAL A 92 -1.10 -6.52 3.73
C VAL A 92 -0.60 -7.67 2.86
N VAL A 93 -0.48 -7.42 1.56
CA VAL A 93 0.07 -8.38 0.62
C VAL A 93 1.52 -8.04 0.33
N TYR A 94 2.43 -8.97 0.60
CA TYR A 94 3.83 -8.83 0.27
C TYR A 94 4.05 -9.16 -1.21
N MET A 95 4.75 -8.26 -1.92
CA MET A 95 5.11 -8.44 -3.32
C MET A 95 6.53 -8.93 -3.41
N TYR A 96 6.73 -10.15 -3.88
CA TYR A 96 8.06 -10.73 -4.03
C TYR A 96 8.11 -11.79 -5.15
N GLU A 97 9.30 -12.08 -5.59
CA GLU A 97 9.60 -13.21 -6.46
C GLU A 97 10.64 -14.11 -5.77
N LYS A 98 10.43 -15.41 -5.84
CA LYS A 98 11.40 -16.39 -5.37
C LYS A 98 12.19 -16.88 -6.58
N LYS A 99 13.51 -16.64 -6.58
CA LYS A 99 14.43 -17.11 -7.61
C LYS A 99 14.67 -18.60 -7.46
N GLU A 100 15.18 -19.23 -8.51
CA GLU A 100 15.57 -20.67 -8.48
C GLU A 100 16.62 -20.97 -7.41
N SER A 101 17.50 -20.00 -7.13
CA SER A 101 18.47 -20.06 -6.02
C SER A 101 17.84 -20.10 -4.62
N GLY A 102 16.52 -19.89 -4.50
CA GLY A 102 15.84 -19.73 -3.24
C GLY A 102 15.85 -18.30 -2.69
N GLU A 103 16.60 -17.39 -3.29
CA GLU A 103 16.64 -15.98 -2.93
C GLU A 103 15.28 -15.31 -3.15
N ILE A 104 14.88 -14.45 -2.22
CA ILE A 104 13.65 -13.65 -2.33
C ILE A 104 14.00 -12.25 -2.79
N ASP A 105 13.52 -11.88 -3.98
CA ASP A 105 13.54 -10.51 -4.46
C ASP A 105 12.23 -9.83 -4.03
N PHE A 106 12.34 -8.91 -3.07
CA PHE A 106 11.19 -8.27 -2.43
C PHE A 106 10.94 -6.88 -2.98
N PHE A 107 9.73 -6.65 -3.48
CA PHE A 107 9.35 -5.40 -4.16
C PHE A 107 8.56 -4.43 -3.26
N GLY A 108 8.16 -4.85 -2.07
CA GLY A 108 7.35 -4.05 -1.16
C GLY A 108 5.99 -4.66 -0.84
N LYS A 109 5.03 -3.82 -0.51
CA LYS A 109 3.74 -4.27 0.00
C LYS A 109 2.58 -3.52 -0.64
N ILE A 110 1.45 -4.21 -0.76
CA ILE A 110 0.13 -3.67 -1.07
C ILE A 110 -0.64 -3.58 0.23
N GLN A 111 -1.10 -2.39 0.61
CA GLN A 111 -1.71 -2.14 1.92
C GLN A 111 -3.22 -1.98 1.79
N CYS A 112 -3.94 -3.11 1.68
CA CYS A 112 -5.39 -3.11 1.55
C CYS A 112 -6.11 -2.47 2.75
N ASN A 113 -5.48 -2.51 3.92
CA ASN A 113 -6.01 -1.86 5.12
C ASN A 113 -5.94 -0.33 5.10
N ASN A 114 -5.09 0.25 4.26
CA ASN A 114 -4.92 1.70 4.16
C ASN A 114 -5.50 2.30 2.87
N MET A 115 -6.37 1.56 2.18
CA MET A 115 -7.01 2.07 0.98
C MET A 115 -7.93 3.26 1.29
N ILE A 116 -8.00 4.20 0.35
CA ILE A 116 -8.83 5.40 0.46
C ILE A 116 -9.73 5.54 -0.76
N PRO A 117 -10.99 6.03 -0.62
CA PRO A 117 -11.80 6.41 -1.76
C PRO A 117 -11.21 7.65 -2.43
N ALA A 118 -11.29 7.73 -3.75
CA ALA A 118 -10.85 8.91 -4.50
C ALA A 118 -11.71 9.10 -5.76
N GLN A 119 -11.89 10.36 -6.13
CA GLN A 119 -12.53 10.74 -7.39
C GLN A 119 -11.53 10.71 -8.55
N GLU A 120 -12.05 10.66 -9.77
CA GLU A 120 -11.24 10.67 -10.99
C GLU A 120 -10.36 11.92 -11.09
N SER A 121 -10.91 13.08 -10.70
CA SER A 121 -10.19 14.37 -10.66
C SER A 121 -8.96 14.36 -9.76
N GLU A 122 -8.95 13.51 -8.73
CA GLU A 122 -7.85 13.39 -7.78
C GLU A 122 -6.81 12.32 -8.18
N LEU A 123 -6.99 11.71 -9.35
CA LEU A 123 -6.18 10.60 -9.82
C LEU A 123 -5.34 10.96 -11.03
N THR A 124 -4.04 10.81 -10.93
CA THR A 124 -3.13 10.93 -12.08
C THR A 124 -2.49 9.59 -12.38
N LYS A 125 -2.67 9.10 -13.60
CA LYS A 125 -2.00 7.88 -14.05
C LYS A 125 -0.50 8.09 -14.13
N ILE A 126 0.27 7.15 -13.58
CA ILE A 126 1.73 7.20 -13.60
C ILE A 126 2.27 6.72 -14.93
N ASN A 127 3.05 7.59 -15.58
CA ASN A 127 3.87 7.20 -16.72
C ASN A 127 5.19 6.60 -16.21
N ILE A 128 5.24 5.28 -16.03
CA ILE A 128 6.44 4.58 -15.54
C ILE A 128 7.59 4.73 -16.51
N GLU A 129 7.33 4.75 -17.80
CA GLU A 129 8.39 4.85 -18.82
C GLU A 129 9.10 6.20 -18.79
N GLY A 130 8.42 7.25 -18.37
CA GLY A 130 8.98 8.60 -18.20
C GLY A 130 9.80 8.81 -16.93
N ILE A 131 9.89 7.80 -16.05
CA ILE A 131 10.68 7.92 -14.81
C ILE A 131 12.16 7.83 -15.13
N THR A 132 12.93 8.84 -14.69
CA THR A 132 14.38 8.94 -14.92
C THR A 132 15.22 8.14 -13.94
N ASP A 133 14.75 7.97 -12.69
CA ASP A 133 15.38 7.09 -11.71
C ASP A 133 15.16 5.63 -12.11
N ILE A 134 16.21 5.00 -12.63
CA ILE A 134 16.19 3.62 -13.14
C ILE A 134 15.84 2.62 -12.04
N ALA A 135 16.36 2.81 -10.82
CA ALA A 135 16.08 1.89 -9.70
C ALA A 135 14.62 1.96 -9.30
N TYR A 136 14.07 3.16 -9.20
CA TYR A 136 12.66 3.37 -8.88
C TYR A 136 11.73 2.89 -10.01
N LYS A 137 12.08 3.17 -11.27
CA LYS A 137 11.37 2.67 -12.46
C LYS A 137 11.28 1.14 -12.43
N THR A 138 12.42 0.46 -12.22
CA THR A 138 12.50 -1.00 -12.15
C THR A 138 11.64 -1.55 -11.01
N LEU A 139 11.66 -0.91 -9.85
CA LEU A 139 10.81 -1.29 -8.72
C LEU A 139 9.33 -1.23 -9.08
N LEU A 140 8.87 -0.13 -9.67
CA LEU A 140 7.46 0.02 -10.08
C LEU A 140 7.06 -0.98 -11.16
N GLN A 141 7.93 -1.27 -12.12
CA GLN A 141 7.68 -2.29 -13.14
C GLN A 141 7.48 -3.69 -12.52
N LYS A 142 8.33 -4.09 -11.55
CA LYS A 142 8.19 -5.34 -10.81
C LYS A 142 6.89 -5.39 -10.01
N GLN A 143 6.54 -4.30 -9.33
CA GLN A 143 5.29 -4.18 -8.57
C GLN A 143 4.06 -4.34 -9.49
N VAL A 144 4.03 -3.63 -10.62
CA VAL A 144 2.94 -3.75 -11.60
C VAL A 144 2.83 -5.16 -12.16
N GLN A 145 3.95 -5.79 -12.49
CA GLN A 145 3.96 -7.17 -12.99
C GLN A 145 3.40 -8.15 -11.95
N PHE A 146 3.83 -8.03 -10.69
CA PHE A 146 3.30 -8.85 -9.60
C PHE A 146 1.78 -8.66 -9.42
N ILE A 147 1.31 -7.42 -9.43
CA ILE A 147 -0.10 -7.10 -9.27
C ILE A 147 -0.93 -7.67 -10.44
N ARG A 148 -0.45 -7.56 -11.67
CA ARG A 148 -1.13 -8.12 -12.85
C ARG A 148 -1.28 -9.64 -12.75
N LYS A 149 -0.22 -10.35 -12.31
CA LYS A 149 -0.25 -11.82 -12.13
C LYS A 149 -1.20 -12.27 -11.02
N ASN A 150 -1.40 -11.44 -9.99
CA ASN A 150 -2.15 -11.79 -8.78
C ASN A 150 -3.44 -10.98 -8.60
N GLN A 151 -3.90 -10.30 -9.64
CA GLN A 151 -4.98 -9.31 -9.59
C GLN A 151 -6.23 -9.82 -8.88
N ASP A 152 -6.74 -10.98 -9.27
CA ASP A 152 -7.99 -11.52 -8.71
C ASP A 152 -7.86 -11.86 -7.23
N ASN A 153 -6.72 -12.40 -6.82
CA ASN A 153 -6.48 -12.74 -5.43
C ASN A 153 -6.34 -11.48 -4.56
N ILE A 154 -5.56 -10.50 -5.02
CA ILE A 154 -5.26 -9.28 -4.26
C ILE A 154 -6.49 -8.39 -4.16
N LEU A 155 -7.11 -8.06 -5.29
CA LEU A 155 -8.17 -7.06 -5.33
C LEU A 155 -9.52 -7.62 -4.93
N LYS A 156 -9.87 -8.84 -5.40
CA LYS A 156 -11.16 -9.46 -5.09
C LYS A 156 -11.18 -10.07 -3.70
N LYS A 157 -10.11 -10.73 -3.24
CA LYS A 157 -10.06 -11.32 -1.91
C LYS A 157 -9.65 -10.31 -0.84
N HIS A 158 -8.38 -9.87 -0.85
CA HIS A 158 -7.85 -9.06 0.25
C HIS A 158 -8.58 -7.73 0.43
N ALA A 159 -8.68 -6.91 -0.62
CA ALA A 159 -9.33 -5.61 -0.51
C ALA A 159 -10.82 -5.76 -0.16
N ASN A 160 -11.51 -6.77 -0.73
CA ASN A 160 -12.91 -6.99 -0.43
C ASN A 160 -13.15 -7.46 1.00
N VAL A 161 -12.34 -8.38 1.50
CA VAL A 161 -12.43 -8.88 2.88
C VAL A 161 -12.19 -7.75 3.88
N VAL A 162 -11.18 -6.92 3.64
CA VAL A 162 -10.90 -5.75 4.48
C VAL A 162 -12.08 -4.78 4.51
N TYR A 163 -12.57 -4.42 3.33
CA TYR A 163 -13.69 -3.49 3.20
C TYR A 163 -14.94 -3.99 3.93
N VAL A 164 -15.37 -5.23 3.63
CA VAL A 164 -16.57 -5.82 4.22
C VAL A 164 -16.43 -5.98 5.74
N ASN A 165 -15.30 -6.47 6.21
CA ASN A 165 -15.08 -6.66 7.65
C ASN A 165 -15.03 -5.33 8.40
N ARG A 166 -14.42 -4.30 7.83
CA ARG A 166 -14.37 -2.97 8.45
C ARG A 166 -15.76 -2.36 8.56
N LYS A 167 -16.57 -2.39 7.49
CA LYS A 167 -17.96 -1.87 7.50
C LYS A 167 -18.89 -2.67 8.42
N LYS A 168 -18.68 -3.97 8.56
CA LYS A 168 -19.50 -4.82 9.46
C LYS A 168 -19.03 -4.82 10.92
N GLY A 169 -18.04 -3.99 11.28
CA GLY A 169 -17.49 -3.97 12.63
C GLY A 169 -16.77 -5.25 13.05
N ARG A 170 -16.45 -6.15 12.11
CA ARG A 170 -15.85 -7.46 12.39
C ARG A 170 -14.33 -7.45 12.53
N MET A 171 -13.72 -6.30 12.49
CA MET A 171 -12.27 -6.13 12.71
C MET A 171 -11.98 -5.87 14.19
N ASP A 172 -12.30 -6.86 15.03
CA ASP A 172 -12.20 -6.73 16.48
C ASP A 172 -10.80 -6.91 17.04
N ILE A 173 -9.85 -7.30 16.20
CA ILE A 173 -8.46 -7.40 16.61
C ILE A 173 -7.91 -5.97 16.70
N GLY A 174 -7.62 -5.50 17.90
CA GLY A 174 -7.34 -4.10 18.20
C GLY A 174 -6.34 -3.40 17.29
N TYR A 175 -5.28 -4.11 16.87
CA TYR A 175 -4.30 -3.55 15.93
C TYR A 175 -4.88 -3.31 14.53
N ILE A 176 -5.67 -4.25 13.98
CA ILE A 176 -6.27 -4.12 12.63
C ILE A 176 -7.29 -2.98 12.63
N LYS A 177 -8.15 -2.92 13.65
CA LYS A 177 -9.13 -1.84 13.81
C LYS A 177 -8.44 -0.47 13.87
N ASN A 178 -7.37 -0.38 14.65
CA ASN A 178 -6.62 0.87 14.82
C ASN A 178 -5.80 1.26 13.59
N ALA A 179 -5.43 0.30 12.74
CA ALA A 179 -4.64 0.54 11.52
C ALA A 179 -5.50 0.72 10.25
N THR A 180 -6.80 0.43 10.31
CA THR A 180 -7.71 0.53 9.17
C THR A 180 -8.64 1.73 9.32
N PRO A 181 -8.67 2.67 8.37
CA PRO A 181 -9.55 3.83 8.44
C PRO A 181 -11.03 3.43 8.44
N ASP A 182 -11.86 4.36 8.87
CA ASP A 182 -13.29 4.24 8.75
C ASP A 182 -13.72 4.53 7.31
N PHE A 183 -14.06 3.48 6.56
CA PHE A 183 -14.41 3.62 5.15
C PHE A 183 -15.71 4.40 4.94
N GLU A 184 -16.69 4.29 5.85
CA GLU A 184 -17.94 5.04 5.73
C GLU A 184 -17.68 6.54 5.95
N LEU A 185 -16.87 6.87 6.94
CA LEU A 185 -16.42 8.24 7.15
C LEU A 185 -15.66 8.77 5.93
N LEU A 186 -14.72 7.99 5.38
CA LEU A 186 -13.94 8.44 4.23
C LEU A 186 -14.80 8.56 2.95
N GLU A 187 -15.78 7.68 2.74
CA GLU A 187 -16.76 7.79 1.65
C GLU A 187 -17.55 9.11 1.76
N ALA A 188 -18.10 9.40 2.95
CA ALA A 188 -18.81 10.65 3.20
C ALA A 188 -17.93 11.90 2.97
N LYS A 189 -16.64 11.83 3.38
CA LYS A 189 -15.69 12.93 3.15
C LYS A 189 -15.26 13.05 1.69
N CYS A 190 -15.23 11.95 0.95
CA CYS A 190 -15.06 11.98 -0.50
C CYS A 190 -16.20 12.74 -1.18
N ASP A 191 -17.44 12.46 -0.80
CA ASP A 191 -18.62 13.15 -1.34
C ASP A 191 -18.66 14.64 -0.96
N GLU A 192 -18.23 15.00 0.26
CA GLU A 192 -18.11 16.41 0.68
C GLU A 192 -17.05 17.15 -0.14
N TRP A 193 -15.92 16.49 -0.45
CA TRP A 193 -14.85 17.07 -1.26
C TRP A 193 -15.35 17.40 -2.66
N ILE A 194 -16.12 16.50 -3.29
CA ILE A 194 -16.70 16.71 -4.62
C ILE A 194 -17.59 17.94 -4.61
N ARG A 195 -18.59 17.92 -3.72
CA ARG A 195 -19.56 19.04 -3.61
C ARG A 195 -18.88 20.39 -3.37
N TRP A 196 -17.78 20.40 -2.62
CA TRP A 196 -17.03 21.62 -2.38
C TRP A 196 -16.32 22.16 -3.62
N HIS A 197 -15.87 21.28 -4.52
CA HIS A 197 -15.21 21.70 -5.76
C HIS A 197 -16.24 22.06 -6.84
N GLU A 198 -17.33 21.32 -6.96
CA GLU A 198 -18.42 21.62 -7.90
C GLU A 198 -19.09 22.99 -7.62
N ASN A 199 -19.14 23.40 -6.38
CA ASN A 199 -19.69 24.72 -6.00
C ASN A 199 -18.71 25.90 -6.20
N LYS A 200 -17.49 25.63 -6.67
CA LYS A 200 -16.48 26.68 -6.95
C LYS A 200 -16.31 26.99 -8.43
N GLU A 201 -16.84 26.17 -9.31
CA GLU A 201 -16.95 26.42 -10.74
C GLU A 201 -18.23 27.20 -11.05
#